data_f3257091c4b53db1258a18ab7af6f98f
#
_entry.id   f3257091c4b53db1258a18ab7af6f98f
#
_cell.length_a   1.000
_cell.length_b   1.000
_cell.length_c   1.000
_cell.angle_alpha   90.00
_cell.angle_beta   90.00
_cell.angle_gamma   90.00
#
_symmetry.space_group_name_H-M   'P 1'
#
loop_
_entity.id
_entity.type
_entity.pdbx_description
1 polymer ?
#
loop_
_entity_poly.entity_id
_entity_poly.type
_entity_poly.pdbx_seq_one_letter_code
_entity_poly.pdbx_strand_id
1 'polypeptide(L)'
;DAKAANAWLDKIDNPQRALEVQTRRATLLARQGKLREARMLVQQVPERGPEDARAKLLAESQVLREVKRWGDAHSILVAASERFPGDADLLYEQAMMAEKLLRIDEMERVLRRVIELKPDHHHAYNALGYSLADRNLRLSEAQELIEKALQLAPDDPFIIDSMGWVLYRTGKNRQALE
;
A
#
# COMPACT_ATOMS: atom_id res chain seq x y z
N ASP A 1 21.45 11.77 8.16
CA ASP A 1 21.36 12.88 9.10
C ASP A 1 20.10 13.70 8.80
N ALA A 2 19.16 13.78 9.76
CA ALA A 2 17.88 14.48 9.61
C ALA A 2 18.06 16.00 9.41
N LYS A 3 19.11 16.60 9.97
CA LYS A 3 19.43 18.02 9.80
C LYS A 3 19.83 18.33 8.36
N ALA A 4 20.66 17.50 7.75
CA ALA A 4 21.07 17.64 6.37
C ALA A 4 19.87 17.44 5.42
N ALA A 5 19.01 16.44 5.70
CA ALA A 5 17.80 16.21 4.91
C ALA A 5 16.85 17.43 4.94
N ASN A 6 16.61 18.01 6.12
CA ASN A 6 15.79 19.22 6.24
C ASN A 6 16.39 20.41 5.48
N ALA A 7 17.70 20.61 5.54
CA ALA A 7 18.38 21.69 4.80
C ALA A 7 18.25 21.53 3.27
N TRP A 8 18.14 20.31 2.76
CA TRP A 8 17.82 20.07 1.35
C TRP A 8 16.35 20.34 1.03
N LEU A 9 15.43 19.94 1.91
CA LEU A 9 13.99 20.20 1.74
C LEU A 9 13.67 21.71 1.77
N ASP A 10 14.43 22.51 2.52
CA ASP A 10 14.28 23.98 2.59
C ASP A 10 14.60 24.68 1.25
N LYS A 11 15.36 24.03 0.36
CA LYS A 11 15.67 24.56 -0.97
C LYS A 11 14.57 24.33 -2.01
N ILE A 12 13.53 23.56 -1.66
CA ILE A 12 12.42 23.27 -2.57
C ILE A 12 11.34 24.33 -2.36
N ASP A 13 11.40 25.40 -3.13
CA ASP A 13 10.40 26.47 -3.15
C ASP A 13 9.43 26.26 -4.32
N ASN A 14 8.62 25.20 -4.24
CA ASN A 14 7.57 24.91 -5.20
C ASN A 14 6.27 24.57 -4.48
N PRO A 15 5.23 25.44 -4.53
CA PRO A 15 3.96 25.22 -3.88
C PRO A 15 3.22 23.94 -4.33
N GLN A 16 3.46 23.47 -5.57
CA GLN A 16 2.88 22.23 -6.09
C GLN A 16 3.50 20.99 -5.43
N ARG A 17 4.69 21.11 -4.87
CA ARG A 17 5.39 20.03 -4.14
C ARG A 17 5.25 20.16 -2.62
N ALA A 18 4.43 21.09 -2.14
CA ALA A 18 4.29 21.33 -0.70
C ALA A 18 3.93 20.05 0.08
N LEU A 19 2.99 19.26 -0.40
CA LEU A 19 2.62 17.99 0.25
C LEU A 19 3.78 17.00 0.29
N GLU A 20 4.51 16.84 -0.81
CA GLU A 20 5.68 15.94 -0.86
C GLU A 20 6.74 16.37 0.15
N VAL A 21 7.08 17.66 0.18
CA VAL A 21 8.07 18.21 1.12
C VAL A 21 7.63 18.01 2.57
N GLN A 22 6.37 18.32 2.88
CA GLN A 22 5.86 18.17 4.25
C GLN A 22 5.77 16.68 4.65
N THR A 23 5.44 15.78 3.72
CA THR A 23 5.45 14.33 3.97
C THR A 23 6.85 13.82 4.29
N ARG A 24 7.88 14.29 3.57
CA ARG A 24 9.28 13.95 3.87
C ARG A 24 9.71 14.44 5.25
N ARG A 25 9.38 15.68 5.61
CA ARG A 25 9.64 16.23 6.95
C ARG A 25 8.87 15.47 8.03
N ALA A 26 7.61 15.17 7.78
CA ALA A 26 6.77 14.39 8.68
C ALA A 26 7.37 12.99 8.94
N THR A 27 7.86 12.32 7.91
CA THR A 27 8.56 11.03 8.04
C THR A 27 9.79 11.14 8.95
N LEU A 28 10.60 12.19 8.81
CA LEU A 28 11.76 12.42 9.67
C LEU A 28 11.35 12.65 11.14
N LEU A 29 10.30 13.42 11.38
CA LEU A 29 9.77 13.66 12.74
C LEU A 29 9.18 12.38 13.35
N ALA A 30 8.42 11.61 12.56
CA ALA A 30 7.83 10.35 13.02
C ALA A 30 8.91 9.35 13.45
N ARG A 31 10.01 9.23 12.67
CA ARG A 31 11.18 8.41 13.03
C ARG A 31 11.91 8.88 14.29
N GLN A 32 11.76 10.15 14.67
CA GLN A 32 12.27 10.72 15.93
C GLN A 32 11.30 10.56 17.11
N GLY A 33 10.16 9.88 16.91
CA GLY A 33 9.12 9.71 17.92
C GLY A 33 8.14 10.87 18.02
N LYS A 34 8.27 11.92 17.20
CA LYS A 34 7.45 13.13 17.19
C LYS A 34 6.21 12.98 16.27
N LEU A 35 5.46 11.89 16.49
CA LEU A 35 4.36 11.51 15.58
C LEU A 35 3.26 12.57 15.48
N ARG A 36 2.92 13.24 16.60
CA ARG A 36 1.90 14.29 16.60
C ARG A 36 2.31 15.47 15.70
N GLU A 37 3.55 15.94 15.83
CA GLU A 37 4.10 17.02 15.00
C GLU A 37 4.16 16.59 13.52
N ALA A 38 4.58 15.34 13.26
CA ALA A 38 4.61 14.77 11.93
C ALA A 38 3.25 14.81 11.22
N ARG A 39 2.20 14.35 11.89
CA ARG A 39 0.84 14.37 11.35
C ARG A 39 0.35 15.80 11.09
N MET A 40 0.62 16.72 12.01
CA MET A 40 0.25 18.14 11.84
C MET A 40 0.86 18.76 10.58
N LEU A 41 2.11 18.45 10.25
CA LEU A 41 2.75 18.98 9.02
C LEU A 41 1.97 18.58 7.76
N VAL A 42 1.53 17.32 7.66
CA VAL A 42 0.75 16.85 6.51
C VAL A 42 -0.65 17.49 6.52
N GLN A 43 -1.30 17.53 7.68
CA GLN A 43 -2.66 18.05 7.81
C GLN A 43 -2.79 19.55 7.53
N GLN A 44 -1.74 20.32 7.79
CA GLN A 44 -1.71 21.77 7.54
C GLN A 44 -1.53 22.14 6.06
N VAL A 45 -1.16 21.20 5.20
CA VAL A 45 -1.08 21.47 3.76
C VAL A 45 -2.47 21.81 3.22
N PRO A 46 -2.65 22.95 2.55
CA PRO A 46 -3.96 23.36 2.03
C PRO A 46 -4.54 22.34 1.04
N GLU A 47 -5.84 22.13 1.11
CA GLU A 47 -6.61 21.35 0.15
C GLU A 47 -7.31 22.30 -0.83
N ARG A 48 -7.06 22.13 -2.13
CA ARG A 48 -7.69 22.93 -3.19
C ARG A 48 -8.86 22.18 -3.85
N GLY A 49 -8.93 20.85 -3.58
CA GLY A 49 -9.96 20.00 -4.14
C GLY A 49 -9.86 18.54 -3.66
N PRO A 50 -10.71 17.67 -4.19
CA PRO A 50 -10.77 16.26 -3.79
C PRO A 50 -9.43 15.51 -3.96
N GLU A 51 -8.69 15.82 -5.01
CA GLU A 51 -7.38 15.20 -5.28
C GLU A 51 -6.35 15.54 -4.19
N ASP A 52 -6.31 16.81 -3.74
CA ASP A 52 -5.43 17.21 -2.64
C ASP A 52 -5.84 16.51 -1.33
N ALA A 53 -7.14 16.41 -1.06
CA ALA A 53 -7.66 15.69 0.10
C ALA A 53 -7.27 14.21 0.08
N ARG A 54 -7.43 13.56 -1.08
CA ARG A 54 -7.01 12.17 -1.31
C ARG A 54 -5.51 12.01 -1.07
N ALA A 55 -4.71 12.84 -1.69
CA ALA A 55 -3.25 12.80 -1.57
C ALA A 55 -2.77 13.01 -0.13
N LYS A 56 -3.42 13.89 0.65
CA LYS A 56 -3.12 14.09 2.08
C LYS A 56 -3.42 12.86 2.93
N LEU A 57 -4.54 12.17 2.70
CA LEU A 57 -4.89 10.95 3.42
C LEU A 57 -3.87 9.83 3.15
N LEU A 58 -3.45 9.68 1.89
CA LEU A 58 -2.37 8.76 1.52
C LEU A 58 -1.05 9.15 2.19
N ALA A 59 -0.67 10.41 2.16
CA ALA A 59 0.56 10.90 2.78
C ALA A 59 0.58 10.67 4.30
N GLU A 60 -0.54 10.93 4.99
CA GLU A 60 -0.67 10.70 6.42
C GLU A 60 -0.58 9.20 6.76
N SER A 61 -1.24 8.33 5.97
CA SER A 61 -1.13 6.88 6.14
C SER A 61 0.30 6.40 5.93
N GLN A 62 1.02 6.94 4.93
CA GLN A 62 2.42 6.62 4.67
C GLN A 62 3.32 6.98 5.86
N VAL A 63 3.15 8.16 6.47
CA VAL A 63 3.91 8.57 7.66
C VAL A 63 3.69 7.61 8.83
N LEU A 64 2.46 7.15 9.04
CA LEU A 64 2.11 6.20 10.09
C LEU A 64 2.71 4.81 9.82
N ARG A 65 2.70 4.37 8.57
CA ARG A 65 3.32 3.09 8.13
C ARG A 65 4.82 3.06 8.40
N GLU A 66 5.52 4.17 8.15
CA GLU A 66 6.97 4.30 8.40
C GLU A 66 7.37 4.01 9.86
N VAL A 67 6.48 4.25 10.79
CA VAL A 67 6.68 3.99 12.23
C VAL A 67 5.84 2.82 12.75
N LYS A 68 5.36 1.97 11.84
CA LYS A 68 4.59 0.74 12.12
C LYS A 68 3.30 0.97 12.92
N ARG A 69 2.70 2.16 12.82
CA ARG A 69 1.39 2.46 13.41
C ARG A 69 0.26 1.95 12.50
N TRP A 70 0.26 0.62 12.26
CA TRP A 70 -0.62 -0.04 11.31
C TRP A 70 -2.11 0.22 11.56
N GLY A 71 -2.53 0.20 12.84
CA GLY A 71 -3.92 0.45 13.23
C GLY A 71 -4.38 1.87 12.90
N ASP A 72 -3.53 2.87 13.16
CA ASP A 72 -3.85 4.27 12.84
C ASP A 72 -3.87 4.49 11.32
N ALA A 73 -2.90 3.93 10.59
CA ALA A 73 -2.87 3.99 9.13
C ALA A 73 -4.11 3.34 8.52
N HIS A 74 -4.51 2.17 9.03
CA HIS A 74 -5.73 1.49 8.60
C HIS A 74 -6.98 2.35 8.83
N SER A 75 -7.12 2.96 10.00
CA SER A 75 -8.28 3.82 10.32
C SER A 75 -8.40 5.01 9.37
N ILE A 76 -7.27 5.63 9.00
CA ILE A 76 -7.25 6.72 8.02
C ILE A 76 -7.68 6.21 6.64
N LEU A 77 -7.19 5.05 6.22
CA LEU A 77 -7.50 4.49 4.91
C LEU A 77 -8.95 4.01 4.80
N VAL A 78 -9.55 3.50 5.88
CA VAL A 78 -10.98 3.20 5.94
C VAL A 78 -11.80 4.48 5.72
N ALA A 79 -11.53 5.54 6.49
CA ALA A 79 -12.21 6.82 6.32
C ALA A 79 -11.99 7.43 4.92
N ALA A 80 -10.79 7.24 4.34
CA ALA A 80 -10.49 7.67 2.98
C ALA A 80 -11.30 6.88 1.94
N SER A 81 -11.41 5.56 2.08
CA SER A 81 -12.18 4.71 1.19
C SER A 81 -13.69 4.98 1.28
N GLU A 82 -14.19 5.38 2.44
CA GLU A 82 -15.58 5.83 2.60
C GLU A 82 -15.82 7.17 1.88
N ARG A 83 -14.85 8.08 1.93
CA ARG A 83 -14.91 9.37 1.23
C ARG A 83 -14.75 9.24 -0.29
N PHE A 84 -13.95 8.26 -0.74
CA PHE A 84 -13.62 8.00 -2.15
C PHE A 84 -13.88 6.53 -2.53
N PRO A 85 -15.15 6.06 -2.56
CA PRO A 85 -15.49 4.62 -2.61
C PRO A 85 -15.13 3.91 -3.92
N GLY A 86 -14.81 4.67 -4.98
CA GLY A 86 -14.34 4.14 -6.25
C GLY A 86 -12.83 4.13 -6.43
N ASP A 87 -12.08 4.54 -5.42
CA ASP A 87 -10.61 4.65 -5.51
C ASP A 87 -9.92 3.31 -5.19
N ALA A 88 -9.52 2.62 -6.25
CA ALA A 88 -8.87 1.31 -6.13
C ALA A 88 -7.52 1.38 -5.39
N ASP A 89 -6.79 2.48 -5.51
CA ASP A 89 -5.48 2.63 -4.86
C ASP A 89 -5.64 2.81 -3.34
N LEU A 90 -6.63 3.59 -2.90
CA LEU A 90 -6.95 3.72 -1.47
C LEU A 90 -7.41 2.40 -0.85
N LEU A 91 -8.28 1.68 -1.57
CA LEU A 91 -8.73 0.34 -1.13
C LEU A 91 -7.57 -0.64 -1.07
N TYR A 92 -6.66 -0.63 -2.04
CA TYR A 92 -5.48 -1.48 -2.02
C TYR A 92 -4.61 -1.19 -0.79
N GLU A 93 -4.33 0.07 -0.48
CA GLU A 93 -3.57 0.46 0.71
C GLU A 93 -4.29 0.06 2.01
N GLN A 94 -5.63 0.17 2.06
CA GLN A 94 -6.44 -0.34 3.19
C GLN A 94 -6.25 -1.85 3.36
N ALA A 95 -6.32 -2.62 2.28
CA ALA A 95 -6.14 -4.07 2.32
C ALA A 95 -4.74 -4.45 2.84
N MET A 96 -3.70 -3.73 2.42
CA MET A 96 -2.34 -3.96 2.92
C MET A 96 -2.21 -3.66 4.41
N MET A 97 -2.93 -2.67 4.94
CA MET A 97 -2.95 -2.43 6.38
C MET A 97 -3.75 -3.50 7.13
N ALA A 98 -4.86 -3.98 6.57
CA ALA A 98 -5.62 -5.11 7.12
C ALA A 98 -4.74 -6.37 7.23
N GLU A 99 -3.90 -6.65 6.22
CA GLU A 99 -2.89 -7.72 6.27
C GLU A 99 -1.94 -7.56 7.46
N LYS A 100 -1.35 -6.37 7.63
CA LYS A 100 -0.42 -6.09 8.76
C LYS A 100 -1.08 -6.24 10.13
N LEU A 101 -2.40 -6.11 10.20
CA LEU A 101 -3.22 -6.30 11.40
C LEU A 101 -3.76 -7.72 11.54
N LEU A 102 -3.39 -8.64 10.63
CA LEU A 102 -3.90 -10.01 10.57
C LEU A 102 -5.43 -10.11 10.38
N ARG A 103 -6.04 -9.08 9.79
CA ARG A 103 -7.46 -9.02 9.44
C ARG A 103 -7.68 -9.60 8.04
N ILE A 104 -7.43 -10.88 7.91
CA ILE A 104 -7.32 -11.53 6.60
C ILE A 104 -8.63 -11.53 5.81
N ASP A 105 -9.76 -11.73 6.46
CA ASP A 105 -11.07 -11.71 5.79
C ASP A 105 -11.40 -10.31 5.24
N GLU A 106 -11.02 -9.28 5.97
CA GLU A 106 -11.14 -7.89 5.50
C GLU A 106 -10.24 -7.64 4.29
N MET A 107 -8.96 -8.04 4.40
CA MET A 107 -7.99 -7.91 3.31
C MET A 107 -8.51 -8.59 2.03
N GLU A 108 -8.96 -9.84 2.11
CA GLU A 108 -9.49 -10.57 0.96
C GLU A 108 -10.68 -9.85 0.34
N ARG A 109 -11.67 -9.47 1.14
CA ARG A 109 -12.87 -8.76 0.68
C ARG A 109 -12.51 -7.45 -0.03
N VAL A 110 -11.58 -6.68 0.55
CA VAL A 110 -11.18 -5.38 -0.03
C VAL A 110 -10.36 -5.57 -1.31
N LEU A 111 -9.44 -6.55 -1.37
CA LEU A 111 -8.68 -6.85 -2.60
C LEU A 111 -9.59 -7.31 -3.75
N ARG A 112 -10.61 -8.11 -3.47
CA ARG A 112 -11.60 -8.48 -4.50
C ARG A 112 -12.31 -7.23 -5.04
N ARG A 113 -12.63 -6.28 -4.17
CA ARG A 113 -13.22 -5.01 -4.60
C ARG A 113 -12.27 -4.17 -5.44
N VAL A 114 -10.98 -4.16 -5.12
CA VAL A 114 -9.96 -3.52 -5.97
C VAL A 114 -9.94 -4.13 -7.38
N ILE A 115 -9.94 -5.46 -7.47
CA ILE A 115 -9.94 -6.20 -8.75
C ILE A 115 -11.19 -5.89 -9.58
N GLU A 116 -12.37 -5.79 -8.95
CA GLU A 116 -13.61 -5.40 -9.63
C GLU A 116 -13.54 -3.97 -10.21
N LEU A 117 -12.99 -3.02 -9.44
CA LEU A 117 -12.89 -1.62 -9.85
C LEU A 117 -11.79 -1.39 -10.88
N LYS A 118 -10.70 -2.13 -10.78
CA LYS A 118 -9.51 -1.99 -11.62
C LYS A 118 -8.97 -3.37 -12.03
N PRO A 119 -9.54 -3.99 -13.08
CA PRO A 119 -9.19 -5.35 -13.51
C PRO A 119 -7.74 -5.53 -14.01
N ASP A 120 -7.00 -4.46 -14.16
CA ASP A 120 -5.57 -4.44 -14.51
C ASP A 120 -4.65 -4.19 -13.31
N HIS A 121 -5.18 -4.20 -12.08
CA HIS A 121 -4.40 -3.95 -10.87
C HIS A 121 -3.59 -5.19 -10.45
N HIS A 122 -2.45 -5.44 -11.13
CA HIS A 122 -1.60 -6.62 -10.93
C HIS A 122 -1.20 -6.87 -9.47
N HIS A 123 -0.89 -5.83 -8.70
CA HIS A 123 -0.53 -5.98 -7.29
C HIS A 123 -1.68 -6.52 -6.43
N ALA A 124 -2.95 -6.21 -6.75
CA ALA A 124 -4.08 -6.76 -6.00
C ALA A 124 -4.27 -8.25 -6.25
N TYR A 125 -4.13 -8.70 -7.51
CA TYR A 125 -4.11 -10.11 -7.85
C TYR A 125 -2.97 -10.85 -7.14
N ASN A 126 -1.76 -10.28 -7.19
CA ASN A 126 -0.60 -10.87 -6.54
C ASN A 126 -0.78 -10.98 -5.01
N ALA A 127 -1.22 -9.91 -4.35
CA ALA A 127 -1.41 -9.89 -2.90
C ALA A 127 -2.46 -10.91 -2.45
N LEU A 128 -3.58 -11.01 -3.17
CA LEU A 128 -4.63 -11.99 -2.87
C LEU A 128 -4.13 -13.42 -3.10
N GLY A 129 -3.53 -13.69 -4.26
CA GLY A 129 -3.02 -15.02 -4.61
C GLY A 129 -1.92 -15.48 -3.65
N TYR A 130 -0.95 -14.62 -3.35
CA TYR A 130 0.10 -14.92 -2.38
C TYR A 130 -0.46 -15.24 -0.99
N SER A 131 -1.40 -14.43 -0.50
CA SER A 131 -2.03 -14.63 0.80
C SER A 131 -2.80 -15.96 0.90
N LEU A 132 -3.44 -16.39 -0.18
CA LEU A 132 -4.10 -17.69 -0.25
C LEU A 132 -3.07 -18.84 -0.26
N ALA A 133 -2.02 -18.73 -1.09
CA ALA A 133 -0.96 -19.73 -1.20
C ALA A 133 -0.20 -19.91 0.11
N ASP A 134 0.16 -18.81 0.78
CA ASP A 134 0.90 -18.84 2.04
C ASP A 134 0.13 -19.57 3.14
N ARG A 135 -1.19 -19.38 3.20
CA ARG A 135 -2.09 -20.04 4.14
C ARG A 135 -2.54 -21.43 3.69
N ASN A 136 -2.05 -21.92 2.56
CA ASN A 136 -2.46 -23.21 1.97
C ASN A 136 -3.97 -23.33 1.73
N LEU A 137 -4.60 -22.20 1.32
CA LEU A 137 -6.02 -22.12 1.05
C LEU A 137 -6.27 -21.92 -0.45
N ARG A 138 -7.25 -22.64 -1.00
CA ARG A 138 -7.70 -22.46 -2.39
C ARG A 138 -6.54 -22.31 -3.38
N LEU A 139 -5.59 -23.25 -3.34
CA LEU A 139 -4.34 -23.18 -4.10
C LEU A 139 -4.53 -23.03 -5.60
N SER A 140 -5.59 -23.61 -6.18
CA SER A 140 -5.91 -23.41 -7.61
C SER A 140 -6.26 -21.97 -7.91
N GLU A 141 -7.13 -21.36 -7.08
CA GLU A 141 -7.46 -19.93 -7.21
C GLU A 141 -6.23 -19.05 -6.97
N ALA A 142 -5.39 -19.40 -5.99
CA ALA A 142 -4.14 -18.67 -5.73
C ALA A 142 -3.23 -18.65 -6.96
N GLN A 143 -3.07 -19.80 -7.63
CA GLN A 143 -2.28 -19.88 -8.84
C GLN A 143 -2.87 -19.03 -9.97
N GLU A 144 -4.18 -19.14 -10.23
CA GLU A 144 -4.86 -18.34 -11.27
C GLU A 144 -4.71 -16.82 -11.05
N LEU A 145 -4.81 -16.37 -9.80
CA LEU A 145 -4.63 -14.96 -9.44
C LEU A 145 -3.19 -14.50 -9.71
N ILE A 146 -2.19 -15.30 -9.33
CA ILE A 146 -0.79 -14.94 -9.57
C ILE A 146 -0.44 -15.03 -11.06
N GLU A 147 -0.97 -16.00 -11.80
CA GLU A 147 -0.85 -16.08 -13.26
C GLU A 147 -1.41 -14.83 -13.92
N LYS A 148 -2.58 -14.35 -13.44
CA LYS A 148 -3.16 -13.10 -13.93
C LYS A 148 -2.29 -11.89 -13.62
N ALA A 149 -1.72 -11.81 -12.42
CA ALA A 149 -0.77 -10.76 -12.06
C ALA A 149 0.47 -10.77 -12.98
N LEU A 150 1.01 -11.96 -13.25
CA LEU A 150 2.18 -12.13 -14.11
C LEU A 150 1.89 -11.76 -15.59
N GLN A 151 0.68 -12.06 -16.10
CA GLN A 151 0.26 -11.60 -17.42
C GLN A 151 0.19 -10.07 -17.52
N LEU A 152 -0.20 -9.38 -16.45
CA LEU A 152 -0.32 -7.92 -16.40
C LEU A 152 1.04 -7.24 -16.18
N ALA A 153 1.96 -7.89 -15.46
CA ALA A 153 3.29 -7.37 -15.15
C ALA A 153 4.34 -8.49 -15.17
N PRO A 154 4.77 -8.95 -16.36
CA PRO A 154 5.61 -10.14 -16.52
C PRO A 154 7.03 -10.00 -15.96
N ASP A 155 7.54 -8.79 -15.84
CA ASP A 155 8.88 -8.50 -15.34
C ASP A 155 8.94 -8.06 -13.88
N ASP A 156 7.81 -8.13 -13.14
CA ASP A 156 7.77 -7.77 -11.73
C ASP A 156 8.38 -8.89 -10.88
N PRO A 157 9.53 -8.65 -10.22
CA PRO A 157 10.23 -9.68 -9.46
C PRO A 157 9.43 -10.23 -8.27
N PHE A 158 8.54 -9.42 -7.69
CA PHE A 158 7.70 -9.86 -6.57
C PHE A 158 6.59 -10.81 -7.04
N ILE A 159 6.08 -10.61 -8.26
CA ILE A 159 5.07 -11.50 -8.86
C ILE A 159 5.72 -12.80 -9.29
N ILE A 160 6.93 -12.75 -9.86
CA ILE A 160 7.71 -13.93 -10.23
C ILE A 160 8.01 -14.79 -8.99
N ASP A 161 8.44 -14.17 -7.88
CA ASP A 161 8.67 -14.86 -6.61
C ASP A 161 7.39 -15.52 -6.08
N SER A 162 6.27 -14.79 -6.15
CA SER A 162 4.95 -15.33 -5.74
C SER A 162 4.51 -16.52 -6.61
N MET A 163 4.84 -16.52 -7.90
CA MET A 163 4.59 -17.67 -8.78
C MET A 163 5.42 -18.87 -8.36
N GLY A 164 6.71 -18.68 -8.10
CA GLY A 164 7.57 -19.75 -7.55
C GLY A 164 6.99 -20.33 -6.25
N TRP A 165 6.53 -19.44 -5.35
CA TRP A 165 5.92 -19.87 -4.09
C TRP A 165 4.65 -20.71 -4.27
N VAL A 166 3.69 -20.27 -5.10
CA VAL A 166 2.44 -21.04 -5.33
C VAL A 166 2.71 -22.37 -6.02
N LEU A 167 3.67 -22.42 -6.94
CA LEU A 167 4.10 -23.67 -7.59
C LEU A 167 4.69 -24.64 -6.56
N TYR A 168 5.52 -24.17 -5.64
CA TYR A 168 6.03 -24.97 -4.54
C TYR A 168 4.89 -25.48 -3.64
N ARG A 169 3.94 -24.62 -3.25
CA ARG A 169 2.79 -25.00 -2.40
C ARG A 169 1.83 -25.99 -3.08
N THR A 170 1.80 -26.03 -4.42
CA THR A 170 1.03 -27.00 -5.21
C THR A 170 1.81 -28.28 -5.55
N GLY A 171 3.05 -28.42 -5.04
CA GLY A 171 3.90 -29.59 -5.27
C GLY A 171 4.61 -29.62 -6.63
N LYS A 172 4.54 -28.54 -7.41
CA LYS A 172 5.19 -28.41 -8.74
C LYS A 172 6.64 -27.92 -8.59
N ASN A 173 7.42 -28.61 -7.74
CA ASN A 173 8.74 -28.16 -7.28
C ASN A 173 9.73 -27.88 -8.41
N ARG A 174 9.68 -28.65 -9.52
CA ARG A 174 10.58 -28.41 -10.66
C ARG A 174 10.28 -27.07 -11.33
N GLN A 175 9.00 -26.77 -11.55
CA GLN A 175 8.57 -25.52 -12.17
C GLN A 175 8.82 -24.30 -11.25
N ALA A 176 8.80 -24.51 -9.94
CA ALA A 176 9.09 -23.45 -8.97
C ALA A 176 10.56 -22.99 -8.97
N LEU A 177 11.49 -23.76 -9.58
CA LEU A 177 12.91 -23.47 -9.65
C LEU A 177 13.36 -22.88 -11.01
N GLU A 178 12.49 -22.89 -11.99
CA GLU A 178 12.70 -22.33 -13.34
C GLU A 178 12.32 -20.86 -13.39
#